data_738a249568807ae890aef906cde7f2c4
#
_entry.id   738a249568807ae890aef906cde7f2c4
#
_cell.length_a   1.000
_cell.length_b   1.000
_cell.length_c   1.000
_cell.angle_alpha   90.00
_cell.angle_beta   90.00
_cell.angle_gamma   90.00
#
_symmetry.space_group_name_H-M   'P 1'
#
loop_
_entity.id
_entity.type
_entity.pdbx_description
1 polymer ?
#
loop_
_entity_poly.entity_id
_entity_poly.type
_entity_poly.pdbx_seq_one_letter_code
_entity_poly.pdbx_strand_id
1 'polypeptide(L)'
;MAQGESKTTYKSPLFQMTQTTPTCLWNDSPSIEELTYSIDHGAVGATCNPSIVVSVLKKELALWKPSIQALAASHPLATEEEIAWLLVEEMSVNGARLLKPIFDREKGRNGRLSIQTDPRTYRNTEAMLAQATRFSQLAPNMIVKIAATCAGIVAMEEATYRGISINATVSFTLPQAIAVAEAVERGLKRREKEGLEIATMGPVCTLMVGRLDDWLKIVMERKQLSVDPGYLEWAGVAVFKKAYKLYRERGYRLRLLSAAFRNHMHWSEFIGGDVVISPPCAWQRRYNASGIDSIPRMDNPVEAKIVDTLLKKFPDFERAYMENGLSHEEFDTYGSTRRTLRGFIAAGAELNAMIRDVILPNPDTE
;
A
#
# COMPACT_ATOMS: atom_id res chain seq x y z
N MET A 1 -16.39 -43.54 19.10
CA MET A 1 -15.13 -42.90 19.52
C MET A 1 -14.88 -41.78 18.53
N ALA A 2 -15.17 -40.54 18.88
CA ALA A 2 -14.89 -39.36 18.07
C ALA A 2 -13.38 -39.11 18.16
N GLN A 3 -12.70 -39.22 17.04
CA GLN A 3 -11.31 -38.78 16.93
C GLN A 3 -11.27 -37.26 17.17
N GLY A 4 -10.69 -36.86 18.30
CA GLY A 4 -10.44 -35.47 18.60
C GLY A 4 -9.46 -34.90 17.58
N GLU A 5 -9.92 -34.04 16.71
CA GLU A 5 -9.04 -33.21 15.86
C GLU A 5 -8.12 -32.43 16.79
N SER A 6 -6.84 -32.72 16.73
CA SER A 6 -5.79 -31.95 17.38
C SER A 6 -5.86 -30.52 16.80
N LYS A 7 -6.44 -29.59 17.56
CA LYS A 7 -6.42 -28.15 17.17
C LYS A 7 -4.98 -27.69 17.13
N THR A 8 -4.47 -27.49 15.92
CA THR A 8 -3.16 -26.87 15.73
C THR A 8 -3.18 -25.48 16.37
N THR A 9 -2.35 -25.26 17.38
CA THR A 9 -2.26 -23.96 18.05
C THR A 9 -1.28 -23.08 17.27
N TYR A 10 -1.77 -22.00 16.70
CA TYR A 10 -0.96 -20.99 16.03
C TYR A 10 -0.52 -19.91 17.02
N LYS A 11 0.66 -19.31 16.79
CA LYS A 11 1.20 -18.28 17.69
C LYS A 11 0.42 -16.97 17.69
N SER A 12 -0.37 -16.72 16.64
CA SER A 12 -1.25 -15.55 16.55
C SER A 12 -2.30 -15.69 15.44
N PRO A 13 -3.41 -14.91 15.48
CA PRO A 13 -4.41 -14.87 14.42
C PRO A 13 -3.84 -14.50 13.05
N LEU A 14 -2.94 -13.52 12.95
CA LEU A 14 -2.29 -13.15 11.68
C LEU A 14 -1.43 -14.30 11.14
N PHE A 15 -0.66 -14.95 12.01
CA PHE A 15 0.14 -16.11 11.59
C PHE A 15 -0.76 -17.26 11.12
N GLN A 16 -1.84 -17.55 11.85
CA GLN A 16 -2.82 -18.56 11.43
C GLN A 16 -3.38 -18.23 10.03
N MET A 17 -3.82 -17.00 9.80
CA MET A 17 -4.31 -16.55 8.48
C MET A 17 -3.31 -16.87 7.37
N THR A 18 -2.03 -16.54 7.56
CA THR A 18 -0.99 -16.75 6.54
C THR A 18 -0.65 -18.22 6.30
N GLN A 19 -0.94 -19.11 7.26
CA GLN A 19 -0.68 -20.56 7.14
C GLN A 19 -1.89 -21.34 6.59
N THR A 20 -3.10 -20.83 6.77
CA THR A 20 -4.34 -21.57 6.46
C THR A 20 -5.12 -21.00 5.29
N THR A 21 -4.72 -19.83 4.78
CA THR A 21 -5.40 -19.14 3.67
C THR A 21 -4.40 -18.57 2.66
N PRO A 22 -4.82 -18.24 1.45
CA PRO A 22 -3.94 -17.58 0.47
C PRO A 22 -3.64 -16.11 0.77
N THR A 23 -4.26 -15.54 1.82
CA THR A 23 -4.08 -14.12 2.16
C THR A 23 -2.68 -13.84 2.70
N CYS A 24 -1.96 -12.93 2.03
CA CYS A 24 -0.60 -12.55 2.39
C CYS A 24 -0.59 -11.35 3.35
N LEU A 25 0.35 -11.37 4.30
CA LEU A 25 0.62 -10.24 5.20
C LEU A 25 1.85 -9.46 4.73
N TRP A 26 1.74 -8.14 4.63
CA TRP A 26 2.87 -7.20 4.51
C TRP A 26 2.91 -6.28 5.73
N ASN A 27 4.07 -5.69 6.01
CA ASN A 27 4.22 -4.64 7.01
C ASN A 27 4.16 -3.24 6.39
N ASP A 28 3.42 -2.30 6.98
CA ASP A 28 3.37 -0.91 6.48
C ASP A 28 4.47 -0.05 7.14
N SER A 29 5.72 -0.55 7.13
CA SER A 29 6.91 0.15 7.62
C SER A 29 8.19 -0.59 7.22
N PRO A 30 9.31 0.14 6.91
CA PRO A 30 10.63 -0.44 6.71
C PRO A 30 11.44 -0.54 8.02
N SER A 31 10.91 -0.08 9.17
CA SER A 31 11.59 -0.23 10.48
C SER A 31 11.98 -1.67 10.71
N ILE A 32 13.25 -1.89 11.06
CA ILE A 32 13.81 -3.24 11.25
C ILE A 32 13.09 -3.97 12.38
N GLU A 33 12.81 -3.29 13.49
CA GLU A 33 12.06 -3.86 14.61
C GLU A 33 10.65 -4.28 14.20
N GLU A 34 9.90 -3.36 13.58
CA GLU A 34 8.52 -3.61 13.16
C GLU A 34 8.44 -4.70 12.08
N LEU A 35 9.39 -4.71 11.14
CA LEU A 35 9.44 -5.71 10.07
C LEU A 35 9.83 -7.10 10.60
N THR A 36 10.77 -7.17 11.53
CA THR A 36 11.14 -8.44 12.19
C THR A 36 9.95 -9.04 12.92
N TYR A 37 9.23 -8.23 13.72
CA TYR A 37 8.00 -8.66 14.35
C TYR A 37 6.99 -9.19 13.33
N SER A 38 6.81 -8.46 12.22
CA SER A 38 5.84 -8.84 11.18
C SER A 38 6.21 -10.14 10.48
N ILE A 39 7.49 -10.34 10.13
CA ILE A 39 8.00 -11.58 9.52
C ILE A 39 7.77 -12.76 10.46
N ASP A 40 8.00 -12.59 11.76
CA ASP A 40 7.70 -13.60 12.77
C ASP A 40 6.21 -13.98 12.80
N HIS A 41 5.32 -13.08 12.41
CA HIS A 41 3.88 -13.31 12.32
C HIS A 41 3.40 -13.62 10.90
N GLY A 42 4.31 -14.01 10.00
CA GLY A 42 4.01 -14.49 8.66
C GLY A 42 4.01 -13.42 7.56
N ALA A 43 4.54 -12.22 7.83
CA ALA A 43 4.65 -11.23 6.78
C ALA A 43 5.67 -11.63 5.71
N VAL A 44 5.30 -11.36 4.45
CA VAL A 44 6.08 -11.70 3.26
C VAL A 44 6.38 -10.47 2.39
N GLY A 45 6.29 -9.28 2.93
CA GLY A 45 6.60 -8.03 2.23
C GLY A 45 6.47 -6.83 3.15
N ALA A 46 6.85 -5.66 2.64
CA ALA A 46 6.71 -4.40 3.36
C ALA A 46 6.55 -3.20 2.42
N THR A 47 6.13 -2.06 2.98
CA THR A 47 5.98 -0.80 2.26
C THR A 47 6.79 0.31 2.91
N CYS A 48 7.27 1.24 2.09
CA CYS A 48 7.95 2.46 2.49
C CYS A 48 7.45 3.66 1.67
N ASN A 49 7.35 4.81 2.30
CA ASN A 49 7.10 6.11 1.68
C ASN A 49 7.49 7.23 2.66
N PRO A 50 7.56 8.52 2.23
CA PRO A 50 7.93 9.62 3.12
C PRO A 50 7.11 9.72 4.41
N SER A 51 5.80 9.48 4.37
CA SER A 51 4.95 9.52 5.58
C SER A 51 5.31 8.42 6.57
N ILE A 52 5.66 7.24 6.08
CA ILE A 52 6.11 6.12 6.91
C ILE A 52 7.47 6.45 7.52
N VAL A 53 8.41 6.97 6.71
CA VAL A 53 9.74 7.37 7.19
C VAL A 53 9.64 8.43 8.30
N VAL A 54 8.80 9.46 8.13
CA VAL A 54 8.49 10.43 9.22
C VAL A 54 8.03 9.72 10.48
N SER A 55 7.13 8.75 10.35
CA SER A 55 6.60 7.99 11.50
C SER A 55 7.67 7.14 12.19
N VAL A 56 8.60 6.56 11.42
CA VAL A 56 9.76 5.82 11.93
C VAL A 56 10.73 6.77 12.62
N LEU A 57 11.09 7.88 11.98
CA LEU A 57 12.04 8.85 12.57
C LEU A 57 11.51 9.46 13.87
N LYS A 58 10.20 9.71 14.01
CA LYS A 58 9.61 10.19 15.27
C LYS A 58 9.84 9.24 16.45
N LYS A 59 10.03 7.96 16.19
CA LYS A 59 10.29 6.92 17.21
C LYS A 59 11.75 6.58 17.34
N GLU A 60 12.50 6.62 16.25
CA GLU A 60 13.82 6.03 16.10
C GLU A 60 14.89 7.07 15.71
N LEU A 61 14.65 8.39 15.90
CA LEU A 61 15.56 9.44 15.43
C LEU A 61 16.99 9.25 15.94
N ALA A 62 17.16 8.86 17.21
CA ALA A 62 18.49 8.63 17.79
C ALA A 62 19.26 7.51 17.07
N LEU A 63 18.55 6.50 16.54
CA LEU A 63 19.14 5.40 15.76
C LEU A 63 19.56 5.88 14.36
N TRP A 64 18.76 6.75 13.74
CA TRP A 64 18.97 7.18 12.36
C TRP A 64 19.83 8.44 12.21
N LYS A 65 20.02 9.21 13.29
CA LYS A 65 20.83 10.44 13.28
C LYS A 65 22.25 10.22 12.72
N PRO A 66 22.99 9.15 13.10
CA PRO A 66 24.31 8.89 12.52
C PRO A 66 24.28 8.64 10.99
N SER A 67 23.28 7.91 10.48
CA SER A 67 23.10 7.69 9.04
C SER A 67 22.81 9.01 8.31
N ILE A 68 21.92 9.85 8.83
CA ILE A 68 21.61 11.16 8.25
C ILE A 68 22.88 12.00 8.17
N GLN A 69 23.68 12.06 9.24
CA GLN A 69 24.95 12.81 9.26
C GLN A 69 25.99 12.25 8.26
N ALA A 70 26.07 10.92 8.14
CA ALA A 70 26.96 10.26 7.18
C ALA A 70 26.53 10.54 5.73
N LEU A 71 25.22 10.51 5.43
CA LEU A 71 24.70 10.86 4.13
C LEU A 71 25.01 12.32 3.76
N ALA A 72 24.82 13.26 4.69
CA ALA A 72 25.17 14.67 4.46
C ALA A 72 26.68 14.87 4.24
N ALA A 73 27.53 14.20 5.00
CA ALA A 73 28.98 14.27 4.85
C ALA A 73 29.45 13.68 3.51
N SER A 74 28.86 12.60 3.04
CA SER A 74 29.19 11.96 1.76
C SER A 74 28.62 12.68 0.52
N HIS A 75 27.63 13.55 0.73
CA HIS A 75 26.98 14.32 -0.31
C HIS A 75 26.95 15.84 0.04
N PRO A 76 28.12 16.50 0.09
CA PRO A 76 28.23 17.85 0.65
C PRO A 76 27.50 18.95 -0.15
N LEU A 77 27.08 18.65 -1.37
CA LEU A 77 26.32 19.56 -2.23
C LEU A 77 24.81 19.23 -2.28
N ALA A 78 24.39 18.15 -1.61
CA ALA A 78 23.01 17.71 -1.61
C ALA A 78 22.14 18.62 -0.71
N THR A 79 20.96 18.92 -1.20
CA THR A 79 19.91 19.60 -0.45
C THR A 79 19.32 18.67 0.63
N GLU A 80 18.62 19.26 1.60
CA GLU A 80 17.88 18.50 2.63
C GLU A 80 16.94 17.46 2.01
N GLU A 81 16.30 17.81 0.92
CA GLU A 81 15.41 16.94 0.17
C GLU A 81 16.16 15.75 -0.46
N GLU A 82 17.29 15.98 -1.06
CA GLU A 82 18.12 14.91 -1.63
C GLU A 82 18.62 13.96 -0.55
N ILE A 83 19.06 14.49 0.61
CA ILE A 83 19.41 13.67 1.77
C ILE A 83 18.20 12.88 2.30
N ALA A 84 17.02 13.49 2.34
CA ALA A 84 15.79 12.81 2.74
C ALA A 84 15.47 11.61 1.82
N TRP A 85 15.61 11.77 0.50
CA TRP A 85 15.41 10.67 -0.43
C TRP A 85 16.49 9.58 -0.31
N LEU A 86 17.74 9.93 -0.11
CA LEU A 86 18.80 8.96 0.17
C LEU A 86 18.51 8.15 1.43
N LEU A 87 17.98 8.78 2.48
CA LEU A 87 17.54 8.08 3.69
C LEU A 87 16.37 7.13 3.43
N VAL A 88 15.37 7.56 2.64
CA VAL A 88 14.23 6.70 2.23
C VAL A 88 14.74 5.46 1.47
N GLU A 89 15.72 5.64 0.59
CA GLU A 89 16.35 4.55 -0.16
C GLU A 89 17.12 3.61 0.77
N GLU A 90 17.92 4.15 1.70
CA GLU A 90 18.69 3.35 2.67
C GLU A 90 17.76 2.50 3.54
N MET A 91 16.72 3.10 4.12
CA MET A 91 15.71 2.37 4.90
C MET A 91 15.03 1.28 4.06
N SER A 92 14.73 1.58 2.80
CA SER A 92 14.10 0.62 1.88
C SER A 92 15.04 -0.53 1.55
N VAL A 93 16.31 -0.28 1.30
CA VAL A 93 17.32 -1.33 1.04
C VAL A 93 17.51 -2.22 2.27
N ASN A 94 17.55 -1.64 3.47
CA ASN A 94 17.66 -2.40 4.72
C ASN A 94 16.44 -3.32 4.93
N GLY A 95 15.23 -2.83 4.69
CA GLY A 95 14.02 -3.66 4.73
C GLY A 95 13.99 -4.73 3.65
N ALA A 96 14.41 -4.40 2.41
CA ALA A 96 14.51 -5.35 1.30
C ALA A 96 15.46 -6.50 1.63
N ARG A 97 16.57 -6.23 2.30
CA ARG A 97 17.55 -7.24 2.73
C ARG A 97 16.94 -8.28 3.68
N LEU A 98 16.11 -7.85 4.63
CA LEU A 98 15.39 -8.77 5.53
C LEU A 98 14.39 -9.66 4.78
N LEU A 99 13.77 -9.15 3.72
CA LEU A 99 12.77 -9.86 2.93
C LEU A 99 13.38 -10.74 1.83
N LYS A 100 14.67 -10.57 1.49
CA LYS A 100 15.35 -11.28 0.40
C LYS A 100 15.27 -12.81 0.50
N PRO A 101 15.44 -13.45 1.68
CA PRO A 101 15.30 -14.90 1.80
C PRO A 101 13.90 -15.41 1.41
N ILE A 102 12.86 -14.63 1.70
CA ILE A 102 11.48 -14.96 1.30
C ILE A 102 11.33 -14.83 -0.21
N PHE A 103 11.88 -13.75 -0.79
CA PHE A 103 11.87 -13.52 -2.23
C PHE A 103 12.48 -14.67 -3.02
N ASP A 104 13.63 -15.15 -2.58
CA ASP A 104 14.34 -16.25 -3.24
C ASP A 104 13.57 -17.56 -3.11
N ARG A 105 13.10 -17.89 -1.92
CA ARG A 105 12.30 -19.09 -1.65
C ARG A 105 11.03 -19.14 -2.49
N GLU A 106 10.37 -17.98 -2.65
CA GLU A 106 9.07 -17.88 -3.33
C GLU A 106 9.19 -17.36 -4.77
N LYS A 107 10.39 -17.41 -5.34
CA LYS A 107 10.67 -17.11 -6.75
C LYS A 107 10.09 -15.76 -7.21
N GLY A 108 10.21 -14.76 -6.37
CA GLY A 108 9.77 -13.40 -6.68
C GLY A 108 8.28 -13.09 -6.43
N ARG A 109 7.44 -14.08 -6.15
CA ARG A 109 6.01 -13.82 -5.85
C ARG A 109 5.82 -12.94 -4.62
N ASN A 110 6.58 -13.18 -3.56
CA ASN A 110 6.60 -12.45 -2.31
C ASN A 110 8.03 -12.02 -1.93
N GLY A 111 8.26 -11.53 -0.73
CA GLY A 111 9.57 -11.09 -0.25
C GLY A 111 9.99 -9.72 -0.80
N ARG A 112 9.03 -8.85 -1.11
CA ARG A 112 9.28 -7.56 -1.74
C ARG A 112 9.17 -6.40 -0.75
N LEU A 113 10.00 -5.37 -0.98
CA LEU A 113 9.84 -4.07 -0.34
C LEU A 113 9.32 -3.05 -1.37
N SER A 114 8.24 -2.37 -1.02
CA SER A 114 7.58 -1.40 -1.88
C SER A 114 8.00 0.02 -1.51
N ILE A 115 8.81 0.68 -2.36
CA ILE A 115 9.22 2.08 -2.25
C ILE A 115 8.37 2.96 -3.15
N GLN A 116 7.92 4.12 -2.65
CA GLN A 116 7.02 5.02 -3.36
C GLN A 116 7.78 6.12 -4.11
N THR A 117 7.37 6.41 -5.35
CA THR A 117 7.81 7.60 -6.10
C THR A 117 7.35 8.89 -5.41
N ASP A 118 8.05 9.99 -5.67
CA ASP A 118 7.74 11.30 -5.10
C ASP A 118 6.28 11.70 -5.42
N PRO A 119 5.44 11.93 -4.41
CA PRO A 119 4.04 12.28 -4.62
C PRO A 119 3.85 13.63 -5.35
N ARG A 120 4.87 14.49 -5.41
CA ARG A 120 4.82 15.75 -6.15
C ARG A 120 4.83 15.55 -7.67
N THR A 121 5.35 14.42 -8.13
CA THR A 121 5.41 14.07 -9.56
C THR A 121 4.11 13.46 -10.09
N TYR A 122 3.04 13.41 -9.31
CA TYR A 122 1.77 12.73 -9.62
C TYR A 122 1.11 13.09 -10.96
N ARG A 123 1.52 14.21 -11.60
CA ARG A 123 1.06 14.67 -12.92
C ARG A 123 2.09 14.49 -14.03
N ASN A 124 3.24 13.90 -13.72
CA ASN A 124 4.36 13.79 -14.67
C ASN A 124 4.76 12.32 -14.84
N THR A 125 4.30 11.72 -15.92
CA THR A 125 4.59 10.33 -16.29
C THR A 125 6.07 10.04 -16.37
N GLU A 126 6.84 10.93 -17.04
CA GLU A 126 8.27 10.73 -17.27
C GLU A 126 9.06 10.78 -15.96
N ALA A 127 8.75 11.74 -15.09
CA ALA A 127 9.40 11.84 -13.77
C ALA A 127 9.10 10.62 -12.88
N MET A 128 7.85 10.16 -12.84
CA MET A 128 7.50 8.94 -12.12
C MET A 128 8.22 7.71 -12.68
N LEU A 129 8.32 7.61 -14.00
CA LEU A 129 8.98 6.49 -14.67
C LEU A 129 10.50 6.50 -14.46
N ALA A 130 11.14 7.66 -14.53
CA ALA A 130 12.57 7.82 -14.25
C ALA A 130 12.89 7.39 -12.80
N GLN A 131 12.09 7.84 -11.83
CA GLN A 131 12.27 7.47 -10.44
C GLN A 131 11.94 5.98 -10.19
N ALA A 132 10.92 5.43 -10.86
CA ALA A 132 10.62 4.01 -10.81
C ALA A 132 11.76 3.15 -11.34
N THR A 133 12.39 3.55 -12.43
CA THR A 133 13.57 2.88 -12.98
C THR A 133 14.71 2.88 -11.98
N ARG A 134 15.04 4.04 -11.38
CA ARG A 134 16.06 4.15 -10.33
C ARG A 134 15.77 3.24 -9.14
N PHE A 135 14.56 3.32 -8.60
CA PHE A 135 14.20 2.57 -7.40
C PHE A 135 14.17 1.06 -7.62
N SER A 136 13.81 0.59 -8.80
CA SER A 136 13.82 -0.84 -9.13
C SER A 136 15.22 -1.46 -9.11
N GLN A 137 16.27 -0.62 -9.23
CA GLN A 137 17.68 -1.05 -9.23
C GLN A 137 18.31 -1.09 -7.84
N LEU A 138 17.66 -0.55 -6.80
CA LEU A 138 18.20 -0.49 -5.43
C LEU A 138 18.40 -1.88 -4.81
N ALA A 139 17.51 -2.83 -5.11
CA ALA A 139 17.64 -4.24 -4.72
C ALA A 139 16.75 -5.11 -5.64
N PRO A 140 17.11 -6.41 -5.83
CA PRO A 140 16.39 -7.30 -6.76
C PRO A 140 14.94 -7.57 -6.35
N ASN A 141 14.59 -7.37 -5.10
CA ASN A 141 13.25 -7.55 -4.56
C ASN A 141 12.50 -6.23 -4.29
N MET A 142 12.90 -5.14 -4.96
CA MET A 142 12.12 -3.91 -4.95
C MET A 142 10.84 -4.06 -5.77
N ILE A 143 9.80 -3.36 -5.32
CA ILE A 143 8.57 -3.09 -6.06
C ILE A 143 8.28 -1.59 -5.93
N VAL A 144 7.97 -0.92 -7.04
CA VAL A 144 7.86 0.54 -7.04
C VAL A 144 6.42 0.99 -6.95
N LYS A 145 6.14 1.83 -5.94
CA LYS A 145 4.80 2.34 -5.65
C LYS A 145 4.54 3.62 -6.44
N ILE A 146 3.56 3.60 -7.36
CA ILE A 146 3.18 4.70 -8.25
C ILE A 146 1.74 5.11 -7.97
N ALA A 147 1.46 6.42 -7.92
CA ALA A 147 0.11 6.93 -7.68
C ALA A 147 -0.82 6.64 -8.86
N ALA A 148 -2.04 6.14 -8.60
CA ALA A 148 -3.08 5.87 -9.61
C ALA A 148 -3.81 7.16 -10.04
N THR A 149 -3.04 8.11 -10.58
CA THR A 149 -3.46 9.33 -11.25
C THR A 149 -3.55 9.11 -12.76
N CYS A 150 -4.11 10.03 -13.50
CA CYS A 150 -4.15 9.95 -14.96
C CYS A 150 -2.74 9.70 -15.56
N ALA A 151 -1.74 10.49 -15.13
CA ALA A 151 -0.34 10.31 -15.56
C ALA A 151 0.28 9.01 -15.02
N GLY A 152 -0.11 8.61 -13.79
CA GLY A 152 0.40 7.39 -13.15
C GLY A 152 -0.04 6.11 -13.83
N ILE A 153 -1.25 6.04 -14.37
CA ILE A 153 -1.72 4.88 -15.14
C ILE A 153 -0.83 4.63 -16.37
N VAL A 154 -0.43 5.70 -17.06
CA VAL A 154 0.50 5.61 -18.21
C VAL A 154 1.89 5.15 -17.74
N ALA A 155 2.38 5.71 -16.63
CA ALA A 155 3.67 5.32 -16.05
C ALA A 155 3.69 3.84 -15.62
N MET A 156 2.59 3.31 -15.08
CA MET A 156 2.47 1.91 -14.65
C MET A 156 2.55 0.93 -15.83
N GLU A 157 1.90 1.23 -16.96
CA GLU A 157 2.00 0.40 -18.16
C GLU A 157 3.45 0.33 -18.65
N GLU A 158 4.10 1.47 -18.80
CA GLU A 158 5.46 1.56 -19.32
C GLU A 158 6.49 0.95 -18.33
N ALA A 159 6.33 1.19 -17.02
CA ALA A 159 7.16 0.56 -15.99
C ALA A 159 7.03 -0.98 -16.02
N THR A 160 5.81 -1.49 -16.14
CA THR A 160 5.55 -2.93 -16.26
C THR A 160 6.21 -3.49 -17.53
N TYR A 161 6.09 -2.82 -18.66
CA TYR A 161 6.76 -3.20 -19.90
C TYR A 161 8.29 -3.24 -19.75
N ARG A 162 8.89 -2.31 -19.00
CA ARG A 162 10.33 -2.32 -18.69
C ARG A 162 10.74 -3.41 -17.69
N GLY A 163 9.83 -4.23 -17.19
CA GLY A 163 10.10 -5.32 -16.23
C GLY A 163 10.12 -4.87 -14.78
N ILE A 164 9.67 -3.67 -14.49
CA ILE A 164 9.56 -3.16 -13.14
C ILE A 164 8.25 -3.67 -12.51
N SER A 165 8.36 -4.40 -11.40
CA SER A 165 7.18 -4.73 -10.61
C SER A 165 6.62 -3.46 -9.95
N ILE A 166 5.34 -3.15 -10.19
CA ILE A 166 4.70 -1.95 -9.65
C ILE A 166 3.72 -2.27 -8.52
N ASN A 167 3.56 -1.32 -7.62
CA ASN A 167 2.50 -1.26 -6.64
C ASN A 167 1.69 0.03 -6.88
N ALA A 168 0.48 -0.08 -7.41
CA ALA A 168 -0.37 1.10 -7.52
C ALA A 168 -0.76 1.61 -6.16
N THR A 169 -0.77 2.92 -5.96
CA THR A 169 -1.21 3.57 -4.71
C THR A 169 -2.05 4.81 -4.99
N VAL A 170 -2.54 5.50 -3.96
CA VAL A 170 -3.47 6.62 -4.12
C VAL A 170 -4.69 6.16 -4.95
N SER A 171 -5.13 4.96 -4.67
CA SER A 171 -6.26 4.30 -5.30
C SER A 171 -7.30 3.94 -4.23
N PHE A 172 -8.56 4.22 -4.51
CA PHE A 172 -9.69 4.13 -3.55
C PHE A 172 -10.93 3.56 -4.20
N THR A 173 -10.95 3.51 -5.53
CA THR A 173 -12.16 3.31 -6.32
C THR A 173 -12.00 2.10 -7.25
N LEU A 174 -13.15 1.49 -7.58
CA LEU A 174 -13.18 0.39 -8.55
C LEU A 174 -12.68 0.84 -9.95
N PRO A 175 -13.06 2.03 -10.48
CA PRO A 175 -12.50 2.52 -11.75
C PRO A 175 -10.96 2.63 -11.74
N GLN A 176 -10.36 3.15 -10.64
CA GLN A 176 -8.91 3.19 -10.53
C GLN A 176 -8.30 1.79 -10.51
N ALA A 177 -8.89 0.86 -9.75
CA ALA A 177 -8.41 -0.52 -9.70
C ALA A 177 -8.45 -1.19 -11.09
N ILE A 178 -9.52 -0.99 -11.86
CA ILE A 178 -9.65 -1.49 -13.23
C ILE A 178 -8.57 -0.88 -14.13
N ALA A 179 -8.42 0.44 -14.13
CA ALA A 179 -7.44 1.14 -14.96
C ALA A 179 -6.00 0.67 -14.68
N VAL A 180 -5.67 0.47 -13.40
CA VAL A 180 -4.37 -0.11 -12.98
C VAL A 180 -4.19 -1.52 -13.53
N ALA A 181 -5.20 -2.39 -13.37
CA ALA A 181 -5.13 -3.75 -13.86
C ALA A 181 -4.92 -3.81 -15.36
N GLU A 182 -5.67 -3.03 -16.11
CA GLU A 182 -5.58 -2.96 -17.57
C GLU A 182 -4.23 -2.41 -18.04
N ALA A 183 -3.67 -1.40 -17.36
CA ALA A 183 -2.35 -0.86 -17.68
C ALA A 183 -1.26 -1.93 -17.46
N VAL A 184 -1.30 -2.64 -16.33
CA VAL A 184 -0.38 -3.74 -16.04
C VAL A 184 -0.52 -4.86 -17.06
N GLU A 185 -1.74 -5.26 -17.40
CA GLU A 185 -1.99 -6.30 -18.40
C GLU A 185 -1.44 -5.91 -19.79
N ARG A 186 -1.61 -4.65 -20.21
CA ARG A 186 -1.01 -4.17 -21.47
C ARG A 186 0.52 -4.22 -21.41
N GLY A 187 1.14 -3.78 -20.32
CA GLY A 187 2.58 -3.88 -20.13
C GLY A 187 3.10 -5.32 -20.18
N LEU A 188 2.43 -6.25 -19.48
CA LEU A 188 2.78 -7.67 -19.48
C LEU A 188 2.62 -8.30 -20.87
N LYS A 189 1.53 -8.01 -21.59
CA LYS A 189 1.31 -8.51 -22.96
C LYS A 189 2.36 -8.01 -23.95
N ARG A 190 2.83 -6.76 -23.80
CA ARG A 190 3.95 -6.23 -24.59
C ARG A 190 5.21 -7.04 -24.35
N ARG A 191 5.54 -7.36 -23.09
CA ARG A 191 6.68 -8.21 -22.73
C ARG A 191 6.58 -9.62 -23.31
N GLU A 192 5.42 -10.26 -23.15
CA GLU A 192 5.16 -11.60 -23.71
C GLU A 192 5.37 -11.65 -25.22
N LYS A 193 4.87 -10.63 -25.93
CA LYS A 193 5.02 -10.52 -27.40
C LYS A 193 6.49 -10.44 -27.82
N GLU A 194 7.36 -9.88 -26.97
CA GLU A 194 8.80 -9.75 -27.23
C GLU A 194 9.62 -10.89 -26.60
N GLY A 195 8.98 -11.89 -25.98
CA GLY A 195 9.66 -13.00 -25.31
C GLY A 195 10.42 -12.61 -24.05
N LEU A 196 10.08 -11.45 -23.44
CA LEU A 196 10.70 -10.98 -22.20
C LEU A 196 10.09 -11.69 -20.99
N GLU A 197 10.94 -11.93 -19.99
CA GLU A 197 10.58 -12.65 -18.76
C GLU A 197 9.52 -11.89 -17.94
N ILE A 198 8.49 -12.62 -17.46
CA ILE A 198 7.41 -12.09 -16.60
C ILE A 198 7.16 -12.94 -15.35
N ALA A 199 7.71 -14.15 -15.26
CA ALA A 199 7.37 -15.12 -14.20
C ALA A 199 7.80 -14.65 -12.80
N THR A 200 8.85 -13.82 -12.71
CA THR A 200 9.30 -13.24 -11.44
C THR A 200 8.65 -11.89 -11.12
N MET A 201 7.80 -11.36 -11.98
CA MET A 201 7.09 -10.12 -11.70
C MET A 201 5.95 -10.34 -10.70
N GLY A 202 5.79 -9.42 -9.76
CA GLY A 202 4.76 -9.50 -8.72
C GLY A 202 4.01 -8.18 -8.53
N PRO A 203 3.32 -7.66 -9.57
CA PRO A 203 2.62 -6.39 -9.45
C PRO A 203 1.43 -6.50 -8.49
N VAL A 204 1.16 -5.40 -7.75
CA VAL A 204 0.01 -5.29 -6.87
C VAL A 204 -0.72 -3.95 -7.06
N CYS A 205 -2.01 -3.93 -6.75
CA CYS A 205 -2.83 -2.72 -6.71
C CYS A 205 -3.29 -2.48 -5.28
N THR A 206 -2.78 -1.43 -4.64
CA THR A 206 -3.19 -1.03 -3.30
C THR A 206 -4.47 -0.20 -3.37
N LEU A 207 -5.56 -0.73 -2.81
CA LEU A 207 -6.73 0.05 -2.44
C LEU A 207 -6.60 0.53 -0.99
N MET A 208 -6.58 1.84 -0.79
CA MET A 208 -6.43 2.47 0.53
C MET A 208 -7.81 2.57 1.21
N VAL A 209 -8.35 1.42 1.61
CA VAL A 209 -9.74 1.24 2.04
C VAL A 209 -10.19 2.23 3.13
N GLY A 210 -9.43 2.37 4.20
CA GLY A 210 -9.80 3.29 5.29
C GLY A 210 -9.70 4.77 4.92
N ARG A 211 -8.98 5.14 3.85
CA ARG A 211 -8.98 6.54 3.36
C ARG A 211 -10.24 6.86 2.56
N LEU A 212 -10.88 5.88 1.96
CA LEU A 212 -12.21 6.05 1.39
C LEU A 212 -13.24 6.29 2.51
N ASP A 213 -13.20 5.47 3.56
CA ASP A 213 -14.06 5.66 4.74
C ASP A 213 -13.88 7.05 5.36
N ASP A 214 -12.62 7.47 5.59
CA ASP A 214 -12.29 8.81 6.10
C ASP A 214 -12.88 9.92 5.21
N TRP A 215 -12.83 9.76 3.88
CA TRP A 215 -13.37 10.75 2.96
C TRP A 215 -14.89 10.83 3.06
N LEU A 216 -15.58 9.70 3.11
CA LEU A 216 -17.03 9.69 3.22
C LEU A 216 -17.53 10.26 4.56
N LYS A 217 -16.78 10.06 5.65
CA LYS A 217 -17.05 10.74 6.94
C LYS A 217 -16.98 12.27 6.79
N ILE A 218 -15.98 12.79 6.09
CA ILE A 218 -15.87 14.22 5.79
C ILE A 218 -17.04 14.70 4.91
N VAL A 219 -17.44 13.91 3.90
CA VAL A 219 -18.61 14.23 3.06
C VAL A 219 -19.89 14.26 3.89
N MET A 220 -20.07 13.27 4.79
CA MET A 220 -21.20 13.19 5.70
C MET A 220 -21.34 14.47 6.52
N GLU A 221 -20.26 14.88 7.19
CA GLU A 221 -20.25 16.11 8.01
C GLU A 221 -20.52 17.36 7.18
N ARG A 222 -19.84 17.53 6.05
CA ARG A 222 -19.99 18.72 5.19
C ARG A 222 -21.39 18.87 4.60
N LYS A 223 -22.03 17.77 4.25
CA LYS A 223 -23.37 17.74 3.66
C LYS A 223 -24.47 17.55 4.70
N GLN A 224 -24.12 17.49 5.98
CA GLN A 224 -25.04 17.24 7.10
C GLN A 224 -25.95 16.02 6.85
N LEU A 225 -25.36 14.94 6.34
CA LEU A 225 -26.11 13.72 6.06
C LEU A 225 -26.32 12.93 7.36
N SER A 226 -27.57 12.50 7.59
CA SER A 226 -27.88 11.56 8.67
C SER A 226 -27.87 10.13 8.12
N VAL A 227 -26.96 9.31 8.60
CA VAL A 227 -26.80 7.90 8.27
C VAL A 227 -26.19 7.18 9.48
N ASP A 228 -26.42 5.89 9.62
CA ASP A 228 -25.72 5.08 10.60
C ASP A 228 -24.20 5.18 10.35
N PRO A 229 -23.42 5.72 11.29
CA PRO A 229 -21.97 5.92 11.09
C PRO A 229 -21.23 4.58 10.86
N GLY A 230 -21.75 3.47 11.36
CA GLY A 230 -21.21 2.13 11.13
C GLY A 230 -21.20 1.73 9.66
N TYR A 231 -22.12 2.26 8.84
CA TYR A 231 -22.15 1.98 7.40
C TYR A 231 -20.93 2.51 6.66
N LEU A 232 -20.36 3.64 7.12
CA LEU A 232 -19.17 4.23 6.51
C LEU A 232 -17.91 3.37 6.71
N GLU A 233 -17.88 2.54 7.75
CA GLU A 233 -16.77 1.60 8.01
C GLU A 233 -16.73 0.45 6.99
N TRP A 234 -17.79 0.26 6.20
CA TRP A 234 -17.90 -0.77 5.17
C TRP A 234 -17.61 -0.28 3.76
N ALA A 235 -17.46 1.03 3.55
CA ALA A 235 -17.33 1.58 2.21
C ALA A 235 -16.09 1.03 1.47
N GLY A 236 -14.92 1.11 2.11
CA GLY A 236 -13.68 0.56 1.57
C GLY A 236 -13.73 -0.96 1.41
N VAL A 237 -14.36 -1.66 2.36
CA VAL A 237 -14.57 -3.12 2.29
C VAL A 237 -15.42 -3.49 1.09
N ALA A 238 -16.52 -2.78 0.84
CA ALA A 238 -17.41 -3.05 -0.29
C ALA A 238 -16.72 -2.86 -1.63
N VAL A 239 -15.96 -1.76 -1.79
CA VAL A 239 -15.17 -1.51 -3.01
C VAL A 239 -14.11 -2.59 -3.21
N PHE A 240 -13.38 -2.96 -2.16
CA PHE A 240 -12.32 -3.96 -2.23
C PHE A 240 -12.86 -5.35 -2.64
N LYS A 241 -13.93 -5.82 -2.00
CA LYS A 241 -14.56 -7.10 -2.33
C LYS A 241 -15.10 -7.12 -3.76
N LYS A 242 -15.70 -6.01 -4.22
CA LYS A 242 -16.17 -5.88 -5.61
C LYS A 242 -15.00 -5.91 -6.60
N ALA A 243 -13.92 -5.20 -6.31
CA ALA A 243 -12.70 -5.23 -7.11
C ALA A 243 -12.08 -6.64 -7.17
N TYR A 244 -12.02 -7.33 -6.03
CA TYR A 244 -11.51 -8.70 -5.97
C TYR A 244 -12.32 -9.67 -6.84
N LYS A 245 -13.65 -9.61 -6.75
CA LYS A 245 -14.53 -10.42 -7.59
C LYS A 245 -14.27 -10.16 -9.07
N LEU A 246 -14.24 -8.89 -9.48
CA LEU A 246 -14.02 -8.48 -10.85
C LEU A 246 -12.63 -8.88 -11.37
N TYR A 247 -11.58 -8.78 -10.53
CA TYR A 247 -10.24 -9.20 -10.91
C TYR A 247 -10.17 -10.70 -11.23
N ARG A 248 -10.86 -11.52 -10.44
CA ARG A 248 -10.97 -12.97 -10.70
C ARG A 248 -11.76 -13.26 -11.98
N GLU A 249 -12.89 -12.60 -12.17
CA GLU A 249 -13.75 -12.78 -13.36
C GLU A 249 -13.03 -12.39 -14.65
N ARG A 250 -12.19 -11.34 -14.61
CA ARG A 250 -11.43 -10.87 -15.78
C ARG A 250 -10.04 -11.52 -15.92
N GLY A 251 -9.62 -12.32 -14.96
CA GLY A 251 -8.33 -13.00 -14.98
C GLY A 251 -7.12 -12.06 -14.90
N TYR A 252 -7.24 -10.93 -14.22
CA TYR A 252 -6.12 -10.01 -14.03
C TYR A 252 -5.00 -10.64 -13.20
N ARG A 253 -3.75 -10.47 -13.64
CA ARG A 253 -2.56 -11.14 -13.06
C ARG A 253 -1.99 -10.43 -11.84
N LEU A 254 -2.28 -9.14 -11.64
CA LEU A 254 -1.85 -8.45 -10.43
C LEU A 254 -2.79 -8.73 -9.25
N ARG A 255 -2.24 -8.73 -8.03
CA ARG A 255 -3.01 -8.93 -6.80
C ARG A 255 -3.50 -7.59 -6.23
N LEU A 256 -4.65 -7.62 -5.59
CA LEU A 256 -5.09 -6.50 -4.76
C LEU A 256 -4.34 -6.47 -3.44
N LEU A 257 -4.09 -5.25 -2.93
CA LEU A 257 -3.54 -5.01 -1.61
C LEU A 257 -4.45 -4.05 -0.83
N SER A 258 -4.82 -4.41 0.39
CA SER A 258 -5.54 -3.53 1.32
C SER A 258 -4.58 -2.76 2.20
N ALA A 259 -4.74 -1.44 2.28
CA ALA A 259 -3.95 -0.57 3.14
C ALA A 259 -4.78 0.53 3.81
N ALA A 260 -4.16 1.29 4.71
CA ALA A 260 -4.77 2.38 5.46
C ALA A 260 -5.87 1.92 6.42
N PHE A 261 -5.52 1.06 7.35
CA PHE A 261 -6.43 0.42 8.30
C PHE A 261 -7.06 1.41 9.31
N ARG A 262 -8.38 1.27 9.55
CA ARG A 262 -9.16 2.05 10.53
C ARG A 262 -9.94 1.19 11.51
N ASN A 263 -10.25 -0.04 11.10
CA ASN A 263 -11.00 -1.02 11.89
C ASN A 263 -10.53 -2.44 11.55
N HIS A 264 -11.06 -3.45 12.27
CA HIS A 264 -10.65 -4.84 12.04
C HIS A 264 -11.17 -5.42 10.72
N MET A 265 -12.27 -4.87 10.15
CA MET A 265 -12.86 -5.39 8.91
C MET A 265 -11.92 -5.21 7.71
N HIS A 266 -11.02 -4.22 7.76
CA HIS A 266 -9.96 -4.02 6.75
C HIS A 266 -8.93 -5.16 6.72
N TRP A 267 -8.99 -6.07 7.67
CA TRP A 267 -8.27 -7.32 7.73
C TRP A 267 -9.24 -8.52 7.67
N SER A 268 -10.15 -8.63 8.64
CA SER A 268 -10.93 -9.84 8.85
C SER A 268 -11.85 -10.18 7.68
N GLU A 269 -12.36 -9.15 6.96
CA GLU A 269 -13.24 -9.33 5.80
C GLU A 269 -12.50 -9.74 4.51
N PHE A 270 -11.18 -9.68 4.49
CA PHE A 270 -10.36 -10.04 3.34
C PHE A 270 -9.67 -11.40 3.48
N ILE A 271 -9.78 -12.03 4.65
CA ILE A 271 -9.23 -13.37 4.91
C ILE A 271 -9.86 -14.37 3.93
N GLY A 272 -9.02 -15.21 3.31
CA GLY A 272 -9.41 -16.23 2.34
C GLY A 272 -9.26 -15.81 0.88
N GLY A 273 -9.05 -14.52 0.60
CA GLY A 273 -8.71 -14.05 -0.75
C GLY A 273 -7.22 -14.19 -1.07
N ASP A 274 -6.88 -14.44 -2.34
CA ASP A 274 -5.49 -14.28 -2.83
C ASP A 274 -5.18 -12.79 -2.98
N VAL A 275 -5.01 -12.14 -1.86
CA VAL A 275 -4.75 -10.71 -1.73
C VAL A 275 -3.65 -10.46 -0.72
N VAL A 276 -3.16 -9.23 -0.69
CA VAL A 276 -2.22 -8.76 0.33
C VAL A 276 -2.96 -7.84 1.30
N ILE A 277 -2.70 -7.97 2.58
CA ILE A 277 -3.06 -6.98 3.59
C ILE A 277 -1.79 -6.36 4.15
N SER A 278 -1.74 -5.02 4.26
CA SER A 278 -0.55 -4.28 4.72
C SER A 278 -0.88 -3.36 5.90
N PRO A 279 -1.17 -3.92 7.10
CA PRO A 279 -1.40 -3.13 8.30
C PRO A 279 -0.09 -2.63 8.91
N PRO A 280 -0.05 -1.41 9.47
CA PRO A 280 1.02 -0.97 10.36
C PRO A 280 1.20 -1.93 11.54
N CYS A 281 2.43 -2.05 12.07
CA CYS A 281 2.75 -2.96 13.18
C CYS A 281 1.81 -2.78 14.39
N ALA A 282 1.42 -1.54 14.71
CA ALA A 282 0.45 -1.27 15.78
C ALA A 282 -0.92 -1.94 15.55
N TRP A 283 -1.40 -2.01 14.30
CA TRP A 283 -2.62 -2.73 13.95
C TRP A 283 -2.41 -4.25 13.98
N GLN A 284 -1.25 -4.75 13.57
CA GLN A 284 -0.93 -6.17 13.66
C GLN A 284 -0.98 -6.65 15.12
N ARG A 285 -0.39 -5.88 16.05
CA ARG A 285 -0.48 -6.19 17.49
C ARG A 285 -1.92 -6.20 18.00
N ARG A 286 -2.75 -5.23 17.57
CA ARG A 286 -4.19 -5.21 17.93
C ARG A 286 -4.94 -6.43 17.40
N TYR A 287 -4.71 -6.83 16.15
CA TYR A 287 -5.35 -8.00 15.56
C TYR A 287 -4.92 -9.28 16.27
N ASN A 288 -3.64 -9.43 16.58
CA ASN A 288 -3.13 -10.58 17.31
C ASN A 288 -3.70 -10.69 18.74
N ALA A 289 -4.13 -9.59 19.35
CA ALA A 289 -4.73 -9.52 20.67
C ALA A 289 -6.27 -9.45 20.66
N SER A 290 -6.92 -9.42 19.48
CA SER A 290 -8.35 -9.09 19.37
C SER A 290 -9.30 -10.23 19.72
N GLY A 291 -8.84 -11.48 19.70
CA GLY A 291 -9.72 -12.66 19.80
C GLY A 291 -10.61 -12.88 18.55
N ILE A 292 -10.42 -12.12 17.47
CA ILE A 292 -11.18 -12.31 16.22
C ILE A 292 -10.65 -13.54 15.49
N ASP A 293 -11.56 -14.44 15.13
CA ASP A 293 -11.21 -15.65 14.40
C ASP A 293 -10.67 -15.37 13.00
N SER A 294 -9.57 -16.03 12.64
CA SER A 294 -8.93 -15.95 11.33
C SER A 294 -9.57 -16.91 10.32
N ILE A 295 -10.89 -16.80 10.16
CA ILE A 295 -11.66 -17.61 9.20
C ILE A 295 -11.88 -16.85 7.88
N PRO A 296 -11.99 -17.57 6.74
CA PRO A 296 -12.27 -16.94 5.45
C PRO A 296 -13.60 -16.17 5.44
N ARG A 297 -13.54 -14.90 4.98
CA ARG A 297 -14.71 -14.01 4.85
C ARG A 297 -14.71 -13.23 3.52
N MET A 298 -13.69 -13.37 2.66
CA MET A 298 -13.57 -12.62 1.42
C MET A 298 -14.80 -12.77 0.50
N ASP A 299 -15.33 -13.98 0.40
CA ASP A 299 -16.48 -14.27 -0.46
C ASP A 299 -17.84 -13.94 0.20
N ASN A 300 -17.87 -13.57 1.49
CA ASN A 300 -19.09 -13.12 2.16
C ASN A 300 -19.49 -11.75 1.58
N PRO A 301 -20.72 -11.55 1.12
CA PRO A 301 -21.16 -10.25 0.64
C PRO A 301 -21.25 -9.23 1.78
N VAL A 302 -21.02 -7.96 1.48
CA VAL A 302 -21.43 -6.88 2.37
C VAL A 302 -22.95 -6.79 2.36
N GLU A 303 -23.56 -6.54 3.52
CA GLU A 303 -25.01 -6.43 3.64
C GLU A 303 -25.58 -5.44 2.62
N ALA A 304 -26.57 -5.88 1.84
CA ALA A 304 -27.15 -5.08 0.75
C ALA A 304 -27.69 -3.73 1.23
N LYS A 305 -28.32 -3.70 2.42
CA LYS A 305 -28.83 -2.47 3.02
C LYS A 305 -27.73 -1.41 3.23
N ILE A 306 -26.52 -1.83 3.60
CA ILE A 306 -25.37 -0.93 3.78
C ILE A 306 -24.97 -0.34 2.43
N VAL A 307 -24.74 -1.20 1.43
CA VAL A 307 -24.32 -0.79 0.08
C VAL A 307 -25.37 0.13 -0.56
N ASP A 308 -26.65 -0.23 -0.52
CA ASP A 308 -27.76 0.55 -1.08
C ASP A 308 -27.87 1.92 -0.40
N THR A 309 -27.69 1.98 0.92
CA THR A 309 -27.71 3.24 1.66
C THR A 309 -26.55 4.15 1.25
N LEU A 310 -25.34 3.60 1.12
CA LEU A 310 -24.16 4.33 0.69
C LEU A 310 -24.33 4.84 -0.76
N LEU A 311 -24.79 4.01 -1.68
CA LEU A 311 -25.07 4.39 -3.08
C LEU A 311 -26.10 5.53 -3.15
N LYS A 312 -27.18 5.43 -2.38
CA LYS A 312 -28.25 6.43 -2.41
C LYS A 312 -27.84 7.77 -1.80
N LYS A 313 -27.02 7.76 -0.74
CA LYS A 313 -26.74 8.98 0.05
C LYS A 313 -25.39 9.63 -0.29
N PHE A 314 -24.44 8.90 -0.85
CA PHE A 314 -23.10 9.38 -1.12
C PHE A 314 -22.73 9.26 -2.61
N PRO A 315 -22.90 10.31 -3.41
CA PRO A 315 -22.45 10.30 -4.81
C PRO A 315 -20.95 9.95 -4.96
N ASP A 316 -20.12 10.35 -3.96
CA ASP A 316 -18.71 9.98 -3.96
C ASP A 316 -18.50 8.46 -3.76
N PHE A 317 -19.37 7.77 -3.02
CA PHE A 317 -19.33 6.31 -2.92
C PHE A 317 -19.80 5.65 -4.21
N GLU A 318 -20.87 6.14 -4.83
CA GLU A 318 -21.34 5.65 -6.13
C GLU A 318 -20.23 5.72 -7.17
N ARG A 319 -19.52 6.87 -7.24
CA ARG A 319 -18.35 7.07 -8.12
C ARG A 319 -17.20 6.10 -7.80
N ALA A 320 -17.02 5.72 -6.53
CA ALA A 320 -16.01 4.75 -6.14
C ALA A 320 -16.41 3.30 -6.42
N TYR A 321 -17.67 2.98 -6.33
CA TYR A 321 -18.19 1.61 -6.35
C TYR A 321 -18.63 1.14 -7.75
N MET A 322 -19.04 2.06 -8.64
CA MET A 322 -19.46 1.71 -10.00
C MET A 322 -18.25 1.62 -10.93
N GLU A 323 -18.26 0.66 -11.86
CA GLU A 323 -17.14 0.44 -12.80
C GLU A 323 -16.84 1.65 -13.68
N ASN A 324 -17.88 2.37 -14.07
CA ASN A 324 -17.81 3.60 -14.87
C ASN A 324 -18.06 4.86 -14.03
N GLY A 325 -17.85 4.79 -12.71
CA GLY A 325 -18.12 5.91 -11.80
C GLY A 325 -17.15 7.07 -11.92
N LEU A 326 -15.97 6.85 -12.51
CA LEU A 326 -14.94 7.85 -12.78
C LEU A 326 -14.28 7.59 -14.12
N SER A 327 -14.03 8.63 -14.91
CA SER A 327 -13.09 8.58 -16.04
C SER A 327 -11.63 8.69 -15.53
N HIS A 328 -10.65 8.41 -16.39
CA HIS A 328 -9.24 8.54 -16.03
C HIS A 328 -8.86 9.97 -15.63
N GLU A 329 -9.43 10.96 -16.34
CA GLU A 329 -9.19 12.38 -16.09
C GLU A 329 -9.74 12.84 -14.73
N GLU A 330 -10.75 12.13 -14.20
CA GLU A 330 -11.34 12.43 -12.91
C GLU A 330 -10.60 11.84 -11.72
N PHE A 331 -9.65 10.89 -11.93
CA PHE A 331 -8.89 10.28 -10.83
C PHE A 331 -8.18 11.33 -9.98
N ASP A 332 -7.55 12.32 -10.61
CA ASP A 332 -6.78 13.35 -9.93
C ASP A 332 -7.65 14.31 -9.10
N THR A 333 -8.92 14.44 -9.46
CA THR A 333 -9.89 15.35 -8.80
C THR A 333 -10.75 14.66 -7.76
N TYR A 334 -10.73 13.34 -7.67
CA TYR A 334 -11.49 12.61 -6.67
C TYR A 334 -11.06 12.97 -5.24
N GLY A 335 -12.01 13.11 -4.33
CA GLY A 335 -11.77 13.67 -3.00
C GLY A 335 -10.70 12.94 -2.19
N SER A 336 -10.75 11.59 -2.15
CA SER A 336 -9.74 10.78 -1.46
C SER A 336 -8.36 10.91 -2.11
N THR A 337 -8.28 11.01 -3.45
CA THR A 337 -7.01 11.22 -4.19
C THR A 337 -6.37 12.53 -3.78
N ARG A 338 -7.10 13.63 -3.89
CA ARG A 338 -6.60 14.97 -3.53
C ARG A 338 -6.15 15.03 -2.08
N ARG A 339 -6.96 14.50 -1.16
CA ARG A 339 -6.64 14.50 0.26
C ARG A 339 -5.38 13.71 0.56
N THR A 340 -5.22 12.54 -0.07
CA THR A 340 -4.07 11.67 0.15
C THR A 340 -2.79 12.25 -0.44
N LEU A 341 -2.83 12.77 -1.67
CA LEU A 341 -1.67 13.44 -2.29
C LEU A 341 -1.21 14.62 -1.44
N ARG A 342 -2.12 15.50 -1.00
CA ARG A 342 -1.77 16.61 -0.11
C ARG A 342 -1.11 16.14 1.18
N GLY A 343 -1.60 15.05 1.78
CA GLY A 343 -1.01 14.48 2.98
C GLY A 343 0.40 13.91 2.74
N PHE A 344 0.61 13.23 1.63
CA PHE A 344 1.93 12.70 1.28
C PHE A 344 2.94 13.81 0.96
N ILE A 345 2.51 14.87 0.25
CA ILE A 345 3.36 16.04 -0.04
C ILE A 345 3.73 16.77 1.26
N ALA A 346 2.77 16.95 2.17
CA ALA A 346 3.04 17.55 3.47
C ALA A 346 4.02 16.71 4.31
N ALA A 347 3.89 15.38 4.30
CA ALA A 347 4.83 14.49 4.97
C ALA A 347 6.25 14.55 4.38
N GLY A 348 6.38 14.75 3.06
CA GLY A 348 7.69 15.01 2.44
C GLY A 348 8.33 16.29 2.97
N ALA A 349 7.56 17.38 3.08
CA ALA A 349 8.04 18.64 3.67
C ALA A 349 8.43 18.48 5.16
N GLU A 350 7.68 17.70 5.92
CA GLU A 350 8.00 17.36 7.32
C GLU A 350 9.31 16.56 7.39
N LEU A 351 9.49 15.57 6.51
CA LEU A 351 10.73 14.80 6.44
C LEU A 351 11.93 15.71 6.18
N ASN A 352 11.83 16.64 5.20
CA ASN A 352 12.88 17.60 4.92
C ASN A 352 13.22 18.48 6.15
N ALA A 353 12.22 18.90 6.92
CA ALA A 353 12.43 19.64 8.14
C ALA A 353 13.18 18.80 9.20
N MET A 354 12.81 17.53 9.39
CA MET A 354 13.51 16.62 10.31
C MET A 354 14.97 16.39 9.90
N ILE A 355 15.26 16.29 8.60
CA ILE A 355 16.62 16.19 8.07
C ILE A 355 17.39 17.49 8.37
N ARG A 356 16.79 18.65 8.13
CA ARG A 356 17.36 19.97 8.44
C ARG A 356 17.78 20.06 9.89
N ASP A 357 16.89 19.69 10.80
CA ASP A 357 17.17 19.76 12.25
C ASP A 357 18.37 18.90 12.68
N VAL A 358 18.73 17.88 11.89
CA VAL A 358 19.91 17.03 12.13
C VAL A 358 21.19 17.62 11.52
N ILE A 359 21.12 18.15 10.27
CA ILE A 359 22.32 18.60 9.53
C ILE A 359 22.64 20.07 9.74
N LEU A 360 21.64 20.87 10.10
CA LEU A 360 21.72 22.30 10.41
C LEU A 360 20.89 22.57 11.68
N PRO A 361 21.39 22.15 12.87
CA PRO A 361 20.66 22.34 14.12
C PRO A 361 20.36 23.83 14.39
N ASN A 362 19.25 24.07 15.10
CA ASN A 362 18.88 25.44 15.45
C ASN A 362 19.76 25.97 16.57
N PRO A 363 20.61 27.00 16.33
CA PRO A 363 21.53 27.53 17.36
C PRO A 363 20.80 28.18 18.53
N ASP A 364 19.53 28.53 18.36
CA ASP A 364 18.73 29.12 19.45
C ASP A 364 18.27 28.08 20.49
N THR A 365 18.43 26.80 20.19
CA THR A 365 17.99 25.68 21.06
C THR A 365 19.11 24.74 21.48
N GLU A 366 20.35 25.02 21.11
CA GLU A 366 21.56 24.28 21.50
C GLU A 366 22.05 24.67 22.90
#